data_9815ca3db6aa27146f92435f737eafd1
#
_entry.id   9815ca3db6aa27146f92435f737eafd1
#
_cell.length_a   1.000
_cell.length_b   1.000
_cell.length_c   1.000
_cell.angle_alpha   90.00
_cell.angle_beta   90.00
_cell.angle_gamma   90.00
#
_symmetry.space_group_name_H-M   'P 1'
#
loop_
_entity.id
_entity.type
_entity.pdbx_description
1 polymer ?
#
loop_
_entity_poly.entity_id
_entity_poly.type
_entity_poly.pdbx_seq_one_letter_code
_entity_poly.pdbx_strand_id
1 'polypeptide(L)'
;MDPIKEALTFDDVTLAPQYSKVLPSEVSTKTYLSNQLKLDIPILSSAMDTVTESKMAIAVAREGGIGVIHRNLTIAQQISEIKKVKSKNLKVGAAVGTNESEFNRVKNIVKQDIDLIVVDTAHGHSQKVADIILKIKKIKSKKTTLCAGNIATAEAARFLCKLGVDVIKVGIGPGSICTTRLVAGIGVPQLSALLDVKKGLNKKVKMISDGGIKFSGDIAKALAAGADAVMIGSMLAGTSEAPGKIIKKKGKLFKIFRGMGSVGAMNKGSADRYFQKKQKDKSKYVPEGVEGLIKYKGDVSKTIHKLTGGLRSSMKILVR
;
A
#
# COMPACT_ATOMS: atom_id res chain seq x y z
N MET A 1 31.98 1.96 14.54
CA MET A 1 30.79 1.46 13.78
C MET A 1 29.86 0.79 14.78
N ASP A 2 28.58 1.14 14.73
CA ASP A 2 27.60 0.37 15.50
C ASP A 2 27.56 -1.07 15.00
N PRO A 3 27.37 -2.04 15.90
CA PRO A 3 27.32 -3.45 15.50
C PRO A 3 26.17 -3.68 14.52
N ILE A 4 26.37 -4.56 13.52
CA ILE A 4 25.33 -4.98 12.59
C ILE A 4 24.19 -5.60 13.42
N LYS A 5 22.98 -5.03 13.30
CA LYS A 5 21.79 -5.51 14.01
C LYS A 5 21.08 -6.57 13.17
N GLU A 6 20.65 -7.64 13.83
CA GLU A 6 19.75 -8.61 13.22
C GLU A 6 18.43 -7.95 12.83
N ALA A 7 17.92 -8.29 11.63
CA ALA A 7 16.67 -7.77 11.12
C ALA A 7 15.86 -8.86 10.41
N LEU A 8 14.56 -8.96 10.70
CA LEU A 8 13.69 -10.08 10.36
C LEU A 8 12.60 -9.69 9.35
N THR A 9 12.29 -10.64 8.47
CA THR A 9 11.12 -10.61 7.58
C THR A 9 9.96 -11.40 8.18
N PHE A 10 8.82 -11.48 7.49
CA PHE A 10 7.72 -12.35 7.91
C PHE A 10 8.08 -13.86 7.79
N ASP A 11 9.00 -14.21 6.90
CA ASP A 11 9.42 -15.61 6.71
C ASP A 11 10.23 -16.15 7.90
N ASP A 12 10.88 -15.26 8.65
CA ASP A 12 11.82 -15.63 9.74
C ASP A 12 11.11 -15.95 11.07
N VAL A 13 9.80 -15.68 11.18
CA VAL A 13 9.07 -15.78 12.44
C VAL A 13 7.73 -16.48 12.28
N THR A 14 7.23 -17.03 13.39
CA THR A 14 5.84 -17.44 13.56
C THR A 14 5.25 -16.82 14.83
N LEU A 15 3.93 -16.74 14.92
CA LEU A 15 3.24 -16.29 16.12
C LEU A 15 3.04 -17.50 17.06
N ALA A 16 3.42 -17.37 18.30
CA ALA A 16 3.20 -18.41 19.31
C ALA A 16 1.72 -18.50 19.67
N PRO A 17 1.11 -19.70 19.69
CA PRO A 17 -0.29 -19.86 20.05
C PRO A 17 -0.52 -19.45 21.53
N GLN A 18 -1.70 -18.87 21.78
CA GLN A 18 -2.13 -18.46 23.10
C GLN A 18 -3.42 -19.19 23.47
N TYR A 19 -3.73 -19.24 24.79
CA TYR A 19 -5.03 -19.72 25.22
C TYR A 19 -6.14 -18.83 24.66
N SER A 20 -7.16 -19.43 24.07
CA SER A 20 -8.28 -18.70 23.47
C SER A 20 -9.62 -19.39 23.72
N LYS A 21 -10.67 -18.58 23.94
CA LYS A 21 -12.07 -19.02 24.04
C LYS A 21 -12.90 -18.59 22.84
N VAL A 22 -12.29 -17.98 21.82
CA VAL A 22 -12.99 -17.33 20.69
C VAL A 22 -13.02 -18.24 19.49
N LEU A 23 -14.20 -18.37 18.82
CA LEU A 23 -14.32 -19.07 17.53
C LEU A 23 -13.93 -18.16 16.36
N PRO A 24 -13.49 -18.71 15.21
CA PRO A 24 -13.14 -17.88 14.03
C PRO A 24 -14.28 -16.99 13.53
N SER A 25 -15.54 -17.44 13.71
CA SER A 25 -16.75 -16.69 13.35
C SER A 25 -17.02 -15.48 14.24
N GLU A 26 -16.50 -15.47 15.47
CA GLU A 26 -16.70 -14.42 16.46
C GLU A 26 -15.63 -13.33 16.37
N VAL A 27 -14.55 -13.59 15.63
CA VAL A 27 -13.43 -12.65 15.51
C VAL A 27 -13.81 -11.49 14.60
N SER A 28 -13.63 -10.26 15.09
CA SER A 28 -13.78 -9.04 14.31
C SER A 28 -12.46 -8.66 13.63
N THR A 29 -12.48 -8.54 12.30
CA THR A 29 -11.34 -8.04 11.50
C THR A 29 -11.40 -6.53 11.25
N LYS A 30 -12.37 -5.83 11.87
CA LYS A 30 -12.56 -4.38 11.70
C LYS A 30 -11.34 -3.60 12.18
N THR A 31 -11.00 -2.55 11.43
CA THR A 31 -9.90 -1.64 11.76
C THR A 31 -10.28 -0.19 11.47
N TYR A 32 -9.49 0.73 12.00
CA TYR A 32 -9.65 2.17 11.80
C TYR A 32 -8.32 2.75 11.32
N LEU A 33 -8.34 3.42 10.18
CA LEU A 33 -7.18 4.18 9.68
C LEU A 33 -7.22 5.64 10.13
N SER A 34 -8.39 6.13 10.51
CA SER A 34 -8.63 7.40 11.21
C SER A 34 -10.00 7.34 11.87
N ASN A 35 -10.39 8.39 12.57
CA ASN A 35 -11.75 8.50 13.12
C ASN A 35 -12.85 8.44 12.04
N GLN A 36 -12.52 8.83 10.81
CA GLN A 36 -13.46 8.88 9.69
C GLN A 36 -13.35 7.68 8.75
N LEU A 37 -12.24 6.94 8.78
CA LEU A 37 -12.00 5.83 7.87
C LEU A 37 -11.92 4.50 8.61
N LYS A 38 -13.08 3.87 8.72
CA LYS A 38 -13.25 2.51 9.24
C LYS A 38 -13.29 1.51 8.07
N LEU A 39 -12.64 0.37 8.23
CA LEU A 39 -12.66 -0.76 7.31
C LEU A 39 -13.15 -2.01 8.03
N ASP A 40 -13.89 -2.90 7.34
CA ASP A 40 -14.36 -4.16 7.91
C ASP A 40 -13.29 -5.26 7.85
N ILE A 41 -12.34 -5.12 6.91
CA ILE A 41 -11.14 -5.96 6.81
C ILE A 41 -9.89 -5.07 6.71
N PRO A 42 -8.74 -5.46 7.29
CA PRO A 42 -7.53 -4.64 7.32
C PRO A 42 -6.72 -4.75 6.02
N ILE A 43 -7.38 -4.68 4.85
CA ILE A 43 -6.76 -4.89 3.54
C ILE A 43 -6.95 -3.68 2.64
N LEU A 44 -5.83 -3.18 2.09
CA LEU A 44 -5.80 -2.19 1.02
C LEU A 44 -5.20 -2.78 -0.24
N SER A 45 -5.71 -2.44 -1.44
CA SER A 45 -5.01 -2.74 -2.69
C SER A 45 -4.02 -1.63 -3.06
N SER A 46 -2.82 -2.05 -3.48
CA SER A 46 -1.68 -1.16 -3.73
C SER A 46 -1.93 -0.20 -4.90
N ALA A 47 -1.40 1.02 -4.78
CA ALA A 47 -1.46 2.07 -5.79
C ALA A 47 -0.50 1.80 -6.96
N MET A 48 -0.72 0.72 -7.68
CA MET A 48 0.12 0.28 -8.80
C MET A 48 -0.71 0.15 -10.07
N ASP A 49 -0.14 0.52 -11.21
CA ASP A 49 -0.84 0.55 -12.50
C ASP A 49 -1.13 -0.85 -13.10
N THR A 50 -0.71 -1.90 -12.42
CA THR A 50 -1.08 -3.29 -12.68
C THR A 50 -1.88 -3.93 -11.54
N VAL A 51 -2.36 -3.14 -10.59
CA VAL A 51 -3.13 -3.63 -9.42
C VAL A 51 -4.47 -2.89 -9.26
N THR A 52 -4.47 -1.55 -9.11
CA THR A 52 -5.66 -0.82 -8.66
C THR A 52 -6.09 0.30 -9.59
N GLU A 53 -7.15 0.05 -10.33
CA GLU A 53 -8.06 1.02 -10.92
C GLU A 53 -9.46 0.80 -10.35
N SER A 54 -10.51 1.43 -10.90
CA SER A 54 -11.87 1.42 -10.33
C SER A 54 -12.43 0.01 -10.13
N LYS A 55 -12.19 -0.93 -11.05
CA LYS A 55 -12.70 -2.31 -10.92
C LYS A 55 -12.17 -2.98 -9.65
N MET A 56 -10.86 -2.92 -9.42
CA MET A 56 -10.22 -3.45 -8.21
C MET A 56 -10.69 -2.70 -6.97
N ALA A 57 -10.73 -1.36 -7.02
CA ALA A 57 -11.14 -0.56 -5.87
C ALA A 57 -12.59 -0.84 -5.46
N ILE A 58 -13.52 -1.02 -6.41
CA ILE A 58 -14.91 -1.41 -6.16
C ILE A 58 -14.97 -2.80 -5.50
N ALA A 59 -14.25 -3.77 -6.04
CA ALA A 59 -14.28 -5.14 -5.53
C ALA A 59 -13.71 -5.22 -4.11
N VAL A 60 -12.56 -4.60 -3.84
CA VAL A 60 -11.96 -4.55 -2.50
C VAL A 60 -12.86 -3.82 -1.51
N ALA A 61 -13.49 -2.71 -1.91
CA ALA A 61 -14.39 -1.95 -1.05
C ALA A 61 -15.69 -2.73 -0.72
N ARG A 62 -16.21 -3.54 -1.64
CA ARG A 62 -17.36 -4.42 -1.39
C ARG A 62 -17.05 -5.51 -0.37
N GLU A 63 -15.81 -5.98 -0.33
CA GLU A 63 -15.32 -6.92 0.69
C GLU A 63 -14.99 -6.24 2.04
N GLY A 64 -15.17 -4.91 2.14
CA GLY A 64 -14.96 -4.14 3.36
C GLY A 64 -13.55 -3.56 3.54
N GLY A 65 -12.67 -3.68 2.53
CA GLY A 65 -11.37 -3.02 2.46
C GLY A 65 -11.44 -1.67 1.76
N ILE A 66 -10.30 -1.21 1.19
CA ILE A 66 -10.24 0.01 0.38
C ILE A 66 -9.18 -0.12 -0.73
N GLY A 67 -9.52 0.27 -1.95
CA GLY A 67 -8.57 0.35 -3.06
C GLY A 67 -7.94 1.74 -3.17
N VAL A 68 -6.63 1.79 -3.47
CA VAL A 68 -5.92 3.05 -3.71
C VAL A 68 -5.61 3.17 -5.20
N ILE A 69 -6.30 4.09 -5.88
CA ILE A 69 -6.11 4.35 -7.33
C ILE A 69 -4.71 4.92 -7.55
N HIS A 70 -3.97 4.30 -8.46
CA HIS A 70 -2.61 4.72 -8.82
C HIS A 70 -2.57 6.07 -9.55
N ARG A 71 -1.39 6.71 -9.58
CA ARG A 71 -1.17 8.02 -10.22
C ARG A 71 -0.46 7.98 -11.59
N ASN A 72 -0.18 6.79 -12.14
CA ASN A 72 0.29 6.63 -13.52
C ASN A 72 -0.83 6.85 -14.53
N LEU A 73 -1.62 7.88 -14.30
CA LEU A 73 -2.78 8.35 -15.04
C LEU A 73 -2.71 9.87 -15.15
N THR A 74 -3.33 10.44 -16.17
CA THR A 74 -3.60 11.88 -16.16
C THR A 74 -4.53 12.22 -14.99
N ILE A 75 -4.56 13.49 -14.57
CA ILE A 75 -5.47 13.94 -13.51
C ILE A 75 -6.92 13.59 -13.84
N ALA A 76 -7.35 13.85 -15.09
CA ALA A 76 -8.71 13.55 -15.54
C ALA A 76 -9.04 12.05 -15.50
N GLN A 77 -8.10 11.20 -15.91
CA GLN A 77 -8.28 9.74 -15.86
C GLN A 77 -8.39 9.24 -14.40
N GLN A 78 -7.51 9.70 -13.50
CA GLN A 78 -7.57 9.28 -12.10
C GLN A 78 -8.89 9.72 -11.44
N ILE A 79 -9.36 10.94 -11.73
CA ILE A 79 -10.66 11.43 -11.28
C ILE A 79 -11.80 10.58 -11.84
N SER A 80 -11.75 10.21 -13.12
CA SER A 80 -12.74 9.31 -13.71
C SER A 80 -12.79 7.97 -12.96
N GLU A 81 -11.65 7.37 -12.64
CA GLU A 81 -11.60 6.14 -11.86
C GLU A 81 -12.17 6.32 -10.44
N ILE A 82 -11.85 7.43 -9.75
CA ILE A 82 -12.42 7.75 -8.43
C ILE A 82 -13.95 7.88 -8.51
N LYS A 83 -14.48 8.64 -9.49
CA LYS A 83 -15.92 8.83 -9.69
C LYS A 83 -16.67 7.51 -9.90
N LYS A 84 -16.10 6.56 -10.65
CA LYS A 84 -16.69 5.22 -10.85
C LYS A 84 -16.86 4.47 -9.52
N VAL A 85 -15.95 4.63 -8.57
CA VAL A 85 -16.07 4.02 -7.24
C VAL A 85 -17.08 4.78 -6.39
N LYS A 86 -17.00 6.12 -6.36
CA LYS A 86 -17.91 6.97 -5.57
C LYS A 86 -19.36 6.86 -6.04
N SER A 87 -19.62 6.66 -7.35
CA SER A 87 -20.97 6.43 -7.88
C SER A 87 -21.62 5.14 -7.35
N LYS A 88 -20.88 4.25 -6.71
CA LYS A 88 -21.36 3.05 -6.03
C LYS A 88 -21.49 3.21 -4.51
N ASN A 89 -21.32 4.45 -3.98
CA ASN A 89 -21.29 4.76 -2.56
C ASN A 89 -20.20 3.98 -1.79
N LEU A 90 -19.07 3.70 -2.46
CA LEU A 90 -17.97 2.95 -1.90
C LEU A 90 -16.80 3.87 -1.53
N LYS A 91 -15.99 3.41 -0.56
CA LYS A 91 -14.78 4.11 -0.13
C LYS A 91 -13.67 3.92 -1.15
N VAL A 92 -12.86 4.97 -1.37
CA VAL A 92 -11.74 4.93 -2.30
C VAL A 92 -10.59 5.81 -1.83
N GLY A 93 -9.37 5.32 -2.03
CA GLY A 93 -8.14 6.08 -1.88
C GLY A 93 -7.55 6.47 -3.23
N ALA A 94 -6.69 7.49 -3.23
CA ALA A 94 -5.90 7.88 -4.38
C ALA A 94 -4.47 8.24 -4.00
N ALA A 95 -3.51 7.76 -4.80
CA ALA A 95 -2.10 8.10 -4.65
C ALA A 95 -1.78 9.43 -5.33
N VAL A 96 -0.88 10.18 -4.69
CA VAL A 96 -0.30 11.42 -5.20
C VAL A 96 1.21 11.42 -4.98
N GLY A 97 1.95 12.16 -5.78
CA GLY A 97 3.39 12.38 -5.61
C GLY A 97 3.70 13.67 -4.86
N THR A 98 4.94 14.17 -5.03
CA THR A 98 5.46 15.33 -4.28
C THR A 98 5.79 16.55 -5.14
N ASN A 99 5.74 16.41 -6.47
CA ASN A 99 6.05 17.51 -7.39
C ASN A 99 4.93 18.56 -7.44
N GLU A 100 5.20 19.75 -7.96
CA GLU A 100 4.20 20.83 -8.05
C GLU A 100 2.97 20.43 -8.90
N SER A 101 3.17 19.69 -9.99
CA SER A 101 2.06 19.13 -10.79
C SER A 101 1.16 18.20 -9.96
N GLU A 102 1.69 17.51 -8.98
CA GLU A 102 0.95 16.64 -8.07
C GLU A 102 0.09 17.43 -7.08
N PHE A 103 0.50 18.65 -6.69
CA PHE A 103 -0.38 19.50 -5.90
C PHE A 103 -1.63 19.93 -6.68
N ASN A 104 -1.50 20.16 -8.01
CA ASN A 104 -2.67 20.38 -8.85
C ASN A 104 -3.56 19.13 -8.92
N ARG A 105 -2.98 17.93 -8.97
CA ARG A 105 -3.71 16.66 -8.85
C ARG A 105 -4.50 16.61 -7.54
N VAL A 106 -3.87 16.93 -6.40
CA VAL A 106 -4.53 16.96 -5.09
C VAL A 106 -5.73 17.92 -5.09
N LYS A 107 -5.58 19.17 -5.62
CA LYS A 107 -6.68 20.14 -5.71
C LYS A 107 -7.92 19.58 -6.45
N ASN A 108 -7.70 18.71 -7.41
CA ASN A 108 -8.78 18.08 -8.17
C ASN A 108 -9.36 16.85 -7.46
N ILE A 109 -8.52 16.06 -6.79
CA ILE A 109 -8.93 14.86 -6.05
C ILE A 109 -9.80 15.24 -4.84
N VAL A 110 -9.44 16.26 -4.08
CA VAL A 110 -10.20 16.68 -2.88
C VAL A 110 -11.63 17.11 -3.20
N LYS A 111 -11.90 17.52 -4.45
CA LYS A 111 -13.26 17.85 -4.92
C LYS A 111 -14.14 16.62 -5.16
N GLN A 112 -13.60 15.40 -5.08
CA GLN A 112 -14.28 14.14 -5.39
C GLN A 112 -14.77 13.38 -4.14
N ASP A 113 -14.86 14.04 -2.97
CA ASP A 113 -15.20 13.39 -1.69
C ASP A 113 -14.34 12.14 -1.41
N ILE A 114 -13.04 12.28 -1.62
CA ILE A 114 -12.07 11.20 -1.44
C ILE A 114 -11.93 10.79 0.02
N ASP A 115 -11.89 9.49 0.30
CA ASP A 115 -11.79 8.97 1.66
C ASP A 115 -10.35 8.91 2.17
N LEU A 116 -9.38 8.61 1.26
CA LEU A 116 -7.97 8.45 1.60
C LEU A 116 -7.07 9.09 0.53
N ILE A 117 -6.19 10.00 0.93
CA ILE A 117 -5.08 10.48 0.09
C ILE A 117 -3.80 9.82 0.58
N VAL A 118 -3.05 9.22 -0.35
CA VAL A 118 -1.76 8.57 -0.06
C VAL A 118 -0.64 9.34 -0.76
N VAL A 119 0.18 10.05 0.01
CA VAL A 119 1.45 10.58 -0.49
C VAL A 119 2.42 9.40 -0.63
N ASP A 120 2.61 8.97 -1.88
CA ASP A 120 3.27 7.71 -2.21
C ASP A 120 4.64 7.92 -2.86
N THR A 121 5.71 7.68 -2.08
CA THR A 121 7.11 7.86 -2.47
C THR A 121 7.94 6.64 -2.10
N ALA A 122 9.09 6.46 -2.77
CA ALA A 122 10.07 5.43 -2.40
C ALA A 122 10.78 5.74 -1.07
N HIS A 123 10.82 7.03 -0.68
CA HIS A 123 11.42 7.50 0.57
C HIS A 123 10.60 8.65 1.16
N GLY A 124 9.80 8.34 2.19
CA GLY A 124 8.88 9.28 2.84
C GLY A 124 9.54 10.27 3.80
N HIS A 125 10.78 10.01 4.25
CA HIS A 125 11.52 10.87 5.16
C HIS A 125 12.30 11.94 4.39
N SER A 126 11.61 12.88 3.76
CA SER A 126 12.22 13.92 2.94
C SER A 126 11.46 15.24 2.98
N GLN A 127 12.16 16.36 2.69
CA GLN A 127 11.57 17.70 2.70
C GLN A 127 10.41 17.81 1.69
N LYS A 128 10.53 17.24 0.48
CA LYS A 128 9.46 17.27 -0.52
C LYS A 128 8.16 16.61 -0.02
N VAL A 129 8.29 15.56 0.78
CA VAL A 129 7.13 14.90 1.41
C VAL A 129 6.53 15.81 2.49
N ALA A 130 7.34 16.49 3.30
CA ALA A 130 6.84 17.44 4.27
C ALA A 130 6.06 18.59 3.59
N ASP A 131 6.63 19.16 2.54
CA ASP A 131 6.03 20.29 1.82
C ASP A 131 4.65 19.94 1.23
N ILE A 132 4.52 18.78 0.59
CA ILE A 132 3.24 18.35 0.02
C ILE A 132 2.22 18.01 1.11
N ILE A 133 2.62 17.39 2.21
CA ILE A 133 1.74 17.11 3.37
C ILE A 133 1.15 18.41 3.91
N LEU A 134 1.96 19.44 4.12
CA LEU A 134 1.51 20.73 4.64
C LEU A 134 0.54 21.43 3.66
N LYS A 135 0.79 21.35 2.35
CA LYS A 135 -0.10 21.85 1.30
C LYS A 135 -1.44 21.09 1.30
N ILE A 136 -1.42 19.75 1.38
CA ILE A 136 -2.63 18.91 1.41
C ILE A 136 -3.48 19.23 2.63
N LYS A 137 -2.88 19.36 3.80
CA LYS A 137 -3.60 19.66 5.06
C LYS A 137 -4.40 20.94 5.02
N LYS A 138 -3.95 21.95 4.25
CA LYS A 138 -4.66 23.23 4.11
C LYS A 138 -5.95 23.11 3.29
N ILE A 139 -6.07 22.11 2.41
CA ILE A 139 -7.16 22.01 1.43
C ILE A 139 -8.00 20.74 1.54
N LYS A 140 -7.52 19.69 2.23
CA LYS A 140 -8.29 18.45 2.39
C LYS A 140 -9.49 18.65 3.31
N SER A 141 -10.57 17.94 3.05
CA SER A 141 -11.71 17.85 3.96
C SER A 141 -11.28 17.21 5.30
N LYS A 142 -11.96 17.57 6.40
CA LYS A 142 -11.82 16.88 7.69
C LYS A 142 -12.19 15.40 7.60
N LYS A 143 -13.03 15.01 6.64
CA LYS A 143 -13.43 13.61 6.39
C LYS A 143 -12.35 12.80 5.67
N THR A 144 -11.43 13.44 4.95
CA THR A 144 -10.37 12.77 4.19
C THR A 144 -9.22 12.37 5.09
N THR A 145 -8.87 11.11 5.12
CA THR A 145 -7.69 10.56 5.81
C THR A 145 -6.43 10.83 4.98
N LEU A 146 -5.35 11.27 5.62
CA LEU A 146 -4.06 11.52 4.98
C LEU A 146 -3.03 10.48 5.39
N CYS A 147 -2.58 9.69 4.43
CA CYS A 147 -1.50 8.72 4.56
C CYS A 147 -0.23 9.24 3.88
N ALA A 148 0.93 8.97 4.46
CA ALA A 148 2.22 9.25 3.83
C ALA A 148 3.22 8.10 4.04
N GLY A 149 4.11 7.91 3.08
CA GLY A 149 5.18 6.92 3.09
C GLY A 149 5.92 6.86 1.74
N ASN A 150 6.85 5.89 1.56
CA ASN A 150 7.12 4.80 2.51
C ASN A 150 8.28 5.17 3.45
N ILE A 151 8.22 4.64 4.63
CA ILE A 151 9.29 4.76 5.63
C ILE A 151 9.63 3.39 6.22
N ALA A 152 10.73 3.31 6.98
CA ALA A 152 11.15 2.07 7.64
C ALA A 152 11.80 2.29 9.02
N THR A 153 11.82 3.50 9.56
CA THR A 153 12.53 3.84 10.81
C THR A 153 11.66 4.63 11.79
N ALA A 154 11.96 4.50 13.09
CA ALA A 154 11.30 5.27 14.15
C ALA A 154 11.49 6.79 13.99
N GLU A 155 12.65 7.23 13.49
CA GLU A 155 12.92 8.63 13.24
C GLU A 155 12.00 9.21 12.17
N ALA A 156 11.86 8.50 11.02
CA ALA A 156 10.94 8.88 9.96
C ALA A 156 9.47 8.89 10.43
N ALA A 157 9.10 7.95 11.33
CA ALA A 157 7.78 7.94 11.94
C ALA A 157 7.54 9.20 12.78
N ARG A 158 8.47 9.57 13.67
CA ARG A 158 8.39 10.81 14.44
C ARG A 158 8.28 12.05 13.56
N PHE A 159 9.05 12.07 12.47
CA PHE A 159 8.99 13.16 11.48
C PHE A 159 7.58 13.30 10.87
N LEU A 160 7.00 12.22 10.34
CA LEU A 160 5.68 12.25 9.75
C LEU A 160 4.56 12.52 10.80
N CYS A 161 4.69 12.01 12.02
CA CYS A 161 3.79 12.31 13.12
C CYS A 161 3.74 13.82 13.45
N LYS A 162 4.90 14.49 13.48
CA LYS A 162 4.99 15.95 13.70
C LYS A 162 4.29 16.74 12.60
N LEU A 163 4.29 16.24 11.36
CA LEU A 163 3.57 16.85 10.24
C LEU A 163 2.05 16.65 10.33
N GLY A 164 1.57 15.78 11.24
CA GLY A 164 0.16 15.54 11.50
C GLY A 164 -0.54 14.74 10.39
N VAL A 165 0.10 13.69 9.89
CA VAL A 165 -0.55 12.67 9.08
C VAL A 165 -1.46 11.79 9.96
N ASP A 166 -2.50 11.22 9.36
CA ASP A 166 -3.39 10.28 10.05
C ASP A 166 -2.81 8.86 10.01
N VAL A 167 -2.10 8.52 8.93
CA VAL A 167 -1.60 7.16 8.66
C VAL A 167 -0.19 7.22 8.11
N ILE A 168 0.64 6.28 8.51
CA ILE A 168 2.00 6.08 7.99
C ILE A 168 2.06 4.74 7.24
N LYS A 169 2.66 4.75 6.05
CA LYS A 169 2.85 3.56 5.22
C LYS A 169 4.31 3.09 5.29
N VAL A 170 4.50 1.83 5.72
CA VAL A 170 5.81 1.24 6.07
C VAL A 170 6.20 0.16 5.08
N GLY A 171 7.42 0.30 4.52
CA GLY A 171 8.00 -0.71 3.66
C GLY A 171 8.96 -0.12 2.63
N ILE A 172 10.25 -0.36 2.79
CA ILE A 172 11.30 0.00 1.83
C ILE A 172 11.99 -1.29 1.39
N GLY A 173 11.74 -1.69 0.14
CA GLY A 173 12.32 -2.87 -0.48
C GLY A 173 11.65 -4.23 -0.21
N PRO A 174 10.50 -4.40 0.49
CA PRO A 174 9.93 -5.72 0.75
C PRO A 174 9.10 -6.29 -0.40
N GLY A 175 8.76 -5.50 -1.41
CA GLY A 175 7.92 -5.93 -2.53
C GLY A 175 8.59 -6.99 -3.39
N SER A 176 7.81 -7.98 -3.88
CA SER A 176 8.33 -9.12 -4.67
C SER A 176 8.94 -8.73 -6.02
N ILE A 177 8.62 -7.55 -6.53
CA ILE A 177 9.13 -6.99 -7.80
C ILE A 177 9.93 -5.71 -7.57
N CYS A 178 10.24 -5.39 -6.31
CA CYS A 178 11.12 -4.27 -5.94
C CYS A 178 12.57 -4.73 -5.96
N THR A 179 13.43 -3.97 -6.63
CA THR A 179 14.88 -4.22 -6.69
C THR A 179 15.70 -3.12 -6.02
N THR A 180 15.08 -2.23 -5.25
CA THR A 180 15.77 -1.16 -4.51
C THR A 180 16.92 -1.70 -3.66
N ARG A 181 16.73 -2.86 -3.00
CA ARG A 181 17.79 -3.49 -2.20
C ARG A 181 19.00 -3.91 -3.04
N LEU A 182 18.79 -4.30 -4.29
CA LEU A 182 19.84 -4.75 -5.21
C LEU A 182 20.51 -3.56 -5.92
N VAL A 183 19.72 -2.58 -6.34
CA VAL A 183 20.17 -1.46 -7.17
C VAL A 183 20.74 -0.34 -6.32
N ALA A 184 20.06 0.05 -5.24
CA ALA A 184 20.47 1.14 -4.36
C ALA A 184 21.15 0.66 -3.07
N GLY A 185 21.12 -0.66 -2.77
CA GLY A 185 21.62 -1.20 -1.51
C GLY A 185 20.79 -0.79 -0.28
N ILE A 186 19.57 -0.27 -0.48
CA ILE A 186 18.73 0.31 0.56
C ILE A 186 17.48 -0.52 0.76
N GLY A 187 17.14 -0.81 2.01
CA GLY A 187 15.94 -1.51 2.41
C GLY A 187 16.01 -1.99 3.85
N VAL A 188 14.86 -2.29 4.42
CA VAL A 188 14.76 -2.86 5.77
C VAL A 188 13.84 -4.08 5.71
N PRO A 189 14.21 -5.22 6.33
CA PRO A 189 13.34 -6.37 6.50
C PRO A 189 12.02 -5.97 7.16
N GLN A 190 10.89 -6.40 6.58
CA GLN A 190 9.58 -5.78 6.83
C GLN A 190 9.12 -5.86 8.28
N LEU A 191 9.33 -7.00 8.95
CA LEU A 191 8.95 -7.14 10.35
C LEU A 191 9.71 -6.16 11.24
N SER A 192 11.03 -6.08 11.06
CA SER A 192 11.89 -5.14 11.79
C SER A 192 11.52 -3.69 11.50
N ALA A 193 11.18 -3.36 10.25
CA ALA A 193 10.69 -2.03 9.89
C ALA A 193 9.41 -1.65 10.66
N LEU A 194 8.43 -2.56 10.75
CA LEU A 194 7.20 -2.33 11.50
C LEU A 194 7.47 -2.11 12.99
N LEU A 195 8.30 -2.97 13.59
CA LEU A 195 8.64 -2.89 15.02
C LEU A 195 9.41 -1.59 15.35
N ASP A 196 10.29 -1.15 14.45
CA ASP A 196 11.02 0.09 14.67
C ASP A 196 10.13 1.32 14.47
N VAL A 197 9.37 1.38 13.39
CA VAL A 197 8.41 2.47 13.12
C VAL A 197 7.42 2.61 14.28
N LYS A 198 6.93 1.52 14.86
CA LYS A 198 6.02 1.53 16.01
C LYS A 198 6.57 2.32 17.21
N LYS A 199 7.88 2.28 17.46
CA LYS A 199 8.54 3.05 18.52
C LYS A 199 8.50 4.58 18.29
N GLY A 200 8.34 4.98 17.02
CA GLY A 200 8.23 6.40 16.63
C GLY A 200 6.82 6.93 16.50
N LEU A 201 5.79 6.05 16.55
CA LEU A 201 4.40 6.45 16.40
C LEU A 201 3.86 7.11 17.67
N ASN A 202 3.03 8.13 17.50
CA ASN A 202 2.13 8.58 18.55
C ASN A 202 0.82 7.75 18.54
N LYS A 203 0.07 7.80 19.65
CA LYS A 203 -1.16 6.99 19.84
C LYS A 203 -2.28 7.27 18.81
N LYS A 204 -2.23 8.41 18.10
CA LYS A 204 -3.29 8.84 17.18
C LYS A 204 -3.02 8.40 15.75
N VAL A 205 -1.76 8.16 15.38
CA VAL A 205 -1.34 7.82 14.02
C VAL A 205 -1.37 6.32 13.81
N LYS A 206 -1.98 5.90 12.71
CA LYS A 206 -2.14 4.51 12.30
C LYS A 206 -1.02 4.05 11.37
N MET A 207 -0.83 2.74 11.26
CA MET A 207 0.26 2.15 10.48
C MET A 207 -0.25 1.14 9.45
N ILE A 208 0.16 1.29 8.19
CA ILE A 208 -0.07 0.32 7.11
C ILE A 208 1.25 -0.39 6.81
N SER A 209 1.24 -1.72 6.85
CA SER A 209 2.34 -2.54 6.33
C SER A 209 2.21 -2.68 4.82
N ASP A 210 3.17 -2.15 4.05
CA ASP A 210 3.17 -2.15 2.60
C ASP A 210 4.28 -3.05 2.03
N GLY A 211 3.87 -4.16 1.43
CA GLY A 211 4.75 -5.16 0.83
C GLY A 211 5.16 -6.30 1.76
N GLY A 212 5.74 -7.34 1.17
CA GLY A 212 6.18 -8.54 1.89
C GLY A 212 5.10 -9.57 2.20
N ILE A 213 3.83 -9.26 1.96
CA ILE A 213 2.70 -10.18 2.20
C ILE A 213 2.61 -11.21 1.07
N LYS A 214 2.85 -12.46 1.39
CA LYS A 214 2.78 -13.63 0.48
C LYS A 214 1.63 -14.56 0.84
N PHE A 215 1.27 -14.64 2.12
CA PHE A 215 0.27 -15.53 2.68
C PHE A 215 -0.63 -14.80 3.69
N SER A 216 -1.77 -15.40 4.02
CA SER A 216 -2.67 -14.85 5.04
C SER A 216 -2.02 -14.73 6.43
N GLY A 217 -1.12 -15.66 6.76
CA GLY A 217 -0.35 -15.61 8.02
C GLY A 217 0.53 -14.37 8.14
N ASP A 218 1.02 -13.82 7.03
CA ASP A 218 1.84 -12.61 7.05
C ASP A 218 1.02 -11.37 7.45
N ILE A 219 -0.29 -11.37 7.14
CA ILE A 219 -1.22 -10.33 7.62
C ILE A 219 -1.28 -10.37 9.14
N ALA A 220 -1.44 -11.55 9.74
CA ALA A 220 -1.47 -11.71 11.19
C ALA A 220 -0.16 -11.25 11.84
N LYS A 221 1.00 -11.60 11.25
CA LYS A 221 2.32 -11.16 11.73
C LYS A 221 2.47 -9.64 11.66
N ALA A 222 2.01 -9.01 10.55
CA ALA A 222 2.05 -7.56 10.41
C ALA A 222 1.18 -6.84 11.45
N LEU A 223 -0.04 -7.35 11.69
CA LEU A 223 -0.94 -6.78 12.71
C LEU A 223 -0.37 -7.00 14.12
N ALA A 224 0.19 -8.17 14.43
CA ALA A 224 0.86 -8.44 15.70
C ALA A 224 2.07 -7.52 15.94
N ALA A 225 2.81 -7.16 14.87
CA ALA A 225 3.90 -6.18 14.92
C ALA A 225 3.40 -4.74 15.11
N GLY A 226 2.10 -4.51 15.05
CA GLY A 226 1.44 -3.22 15.34
C GLY A 226 0.92 -2.47 14.14
N ALA A 227 0.88 -3.08 12.95
CA ALA A 227 0.16 -2.50 11.83
C ALA A 227 -1.35 -2.53 12.07
N ASP A 228 -2.06 -1.49 11.63
CA ASP A 228 -3.52 -1.42 11.67
C ASP A 228 -4.15 -2.03 10.41
N ALA A 229 -3.39 -2.09 9.31
CA ALA A 229 -3.80 -2.70 8.06
C ALA A 229 -2.59 -3.09 7.20
N VAL A 230 -2.83 -3.83 6.13
CA VAL A 230 -1.81 -4.22 5.13
C VAL A 230 -2.18 -3.71 3.75
N MET A 231 -1.17 -3.30 2.97
CA MET A 231 -1.33 -2.97 1.55
C MET A 231 -0.76 -4.11 0.70
N ILE A 232 -1.57 -4.61 -0.22
CA ILE A 232 -1.29 -5.83 -0.99
C ILE A 232 -1.22 -5.52 -2.50
N GLY A 233 -0.13 -5.92 -3.15
CA GLY A 233 0.07 -5.80 -4.59
C GLY A 233 0.01 -7.15 -5.31
N SER A 234 1.05 -7.98 -5.16
CA SER A 234 1.24 -9.20 -5.94
C SER A 234 0.11 -10.22 -5.83
N MET A 235 -0.49 -10.36 -4.66
CA MET A 235 -1.59 -11.32 -4.48
C MET A 235 -2.86 -10.90 -5.24
N LEU A 236 -3.06 -9.60 -5.47
CA LEU A 236 -4.21 -9.04 -6.17
C LEU A 236 -3.94 -8.80 -7.66
N ALA A 237 -2.69 -8.61 -8.08
CA ALA A 237 -2.31 -8.30 -9.46
C ALA A 237 -2.74 -9.37 -10.48
N GLY A 238 -2.85 -10.64 -10.06
CA GLY A 238 -3.28 -11.75 -10.92
C GLY A 238 -4.80 -11.92 -11.07
N THR A 239 -5.61 -11.04 -10.48
CA THR A 239 -7.07 -11.20 -10.47
C THR A 239 -7.75 -10.51 -11.67
N SER A 240 -9.02 -10.84 -11.90
CA SER A 240 -9.82 -10.29 -13.01
C SER A 240 -9.91 -8.77 -12.97
N GLU A 241 -10.00 -8.20 -11.76
CA GLU A 241 -10.24 -6.79 -11.51
C GLU A 241 -8.98 -5.93 -11.61
N ALA A 242 -7.79 -6.54 -11.54
CA ALA A 242 -6.55 -5.84 -11.79
C ALA A 242 -6.46 -5.34 -13.24
N PRO A 243 -5.86 -4.17 -13.52
CA PRO A 243 -5.68 -3.66 -14.86
C PRO A 243 -4.88 -4.61 -15.77
N GLY A 244 -5.07 -4.47 -17.08
CA GLY A 244 -4.35 -5.24 -18.11
C GLY A 244 -5.09 -6.48 -18.59
N LYS A 245 -4.68 -6.98 -19.74
CA LYS A 245 -5.26 -8.14 -20.42
C LYS A 245 -4.76 -9.45 -19.83
N ILE A 246 -5.57 -10.51 -19.95
CA ILE A 246 -5.15 -11.89 -19.68
C ILE A 246 -4.30 -12.37 -20.85
N ILE A 247 -3.16 -12.97 -20.53
CA ILE A 247 -2.19 -13.50 -21.50
C ILE A 247 -2.18 -15.03 -21.38
N LYS A 248 -2.38 -15.73 -22.47
CA LYS A 248 -2.25 -17.20 -22.55
C LYS A 248 -0.81 -17.54 -22.97
N LYS A 249 -0.11 -18.33 -22.16
CA LYS A 249 1.26 -18.81 -22.44
C LYS A 249 1.39 -20.28 -22.01
N LYS A 250 1.78 -21.15 -22.95
CA LYS A 250 1.92 -22.60 -22.69
C LYS A 250 0.70 -23.20 -21.97
N GLY A 251 -0.52 -22.91 -22.48
CA GLY A 251 -1.77 -23.41 -21.91
C GLY A 251 -2.23 -22.77 -20.59
N LYS A 252 -1.44 -21.92 -19.97
CA LYS A 252 -1.75 -21.25 -18.67
C LYS A 252 -2.07 -19.79 -18.89
N LEU A 253 -2.87 -19.22 -17.99
CA LEU A 253 -3.30 -17.82 -18.02
C LEU A 253 -2.46 -16.97 -17.05
N PHE A 254 -2.08 -15.79 -17.49
CA PHE A 254 -1.24 -14.83 -16.75
C PHE A 254 -1.76 -13.40 -16.93
N LYS A 255 -1.30 -12.51 -16.06
CA LYS A 255 -1.38 -11.05 -16.23
C LYS A 255 0.02 -10.44 -16.06
N ILE A 256 0.24 -9.25 -16.61
CA ILE A 256 1.46 -8.48 -16.36
C ILE A 256 1.39 -7.92 -14.95
N PHE A 257 2.49 -8.07 -14.21
CA PHE A 257 2.70 -7.42 -12.92
C PHE A 257 4.05 -6.71 -12.94
N ARG A 258 4.05 -5.42 -12.57
CA ARG A 258 5.28 -4.63 -12.61
C ARG A 258 5.42 -3.72 -11.40
N GLY A 259 6.68 -3.54 -10.96
CA GLY A 259 7.05 -2.58 -9.94
C GLY A 259 6.91 -1.15 -10.43
N MET A 260 6.56 -0.25 -9.52
CA MET A 260 6.47 1.19 -9.83
C MET A 260 7.85 1.78 -10.22
N GLY A 261 8.97 1.13 -9.82
CA GLY A 261 10.32 1.45 -10.23
C GLY A 261 10.79 0.76 -11.50
N SER A 262 9.94 0.01 -12.22
CA SER A 262 10.28 -0.57 -13.51
C SER A 262 10.35 0.49 -14.60
N VAL A 263 11.13 0.24 -15.67
CA VAL A 263 11.24 1.15 -16.81
C VAL A 263 9.86 1.47 -17.40
N GLY A 264 8.99 0.46 -17.54
CA GLY A 264 7.64 0.65 -18.09
C GLY A 264 6.75 1.52 -17.20
N ALA A 265 6.85 1.39 -15.87
CA ALA A 265 6.11 2.24 -14.94
C ALA A 265 6.67 3.67 -14.91
N MET A 266 8.00 3.83 -14.90
CA MET A 266 8.66 5.15 -14.92
C MET A 266 8.30 5.96 -16.16
N ASN A 267 8.23 5.32 -17.33
CA ASN A 267 7.80 5.96 -18.57
C ASN A 267 6.36 6.49 -18.51
N LYS A 268 5.49 5.84 -17.71
CA LYS A 268 4.08 6.24 -17.53
C LYS A 268 3.87 7.32 -16.46
N GLY A 269 4.89 7.64 -15.67
CA GLY A 269 4.81 8.75 -14.72
C GLY A 269 5.33 8.48 -13.31
N SER A 270 5.82 7.26 -12.99
CA SER A 270 6.29 6.94 -11.64
C SER A 270 7.77 7.28 -11.37
N ALA A 271 8.49 7.86 -12.33
CA ALA A 271 9.91 8.18 -12.18
C ALA A 271 10.19 9.10 -10.97
N ASP A 272 9.32 10.07 -10.72
CA ASP A 272 9.44 11.00 -9.59
C ASP A 272 9.23 10.34 -8.23
N ARG A 273 8.56 9.17 -8.15
CA ARG A 273 8.49 8.35 -6.94
C ARG A 273 9.88 7.94 -6.45
N TYR A 274 10.81 7.76 -7.40
CA TYR A 274 12.21 7.40 -7.20
C TYR A 274 13.15 8.60 -7.35
N PHE A 275 12.61 9.82 -7.24
CA PHE A 275 13.35 11.08 -7.39
C PHE A 275 14.06 11.24 -8.74
N GLN A 276 13.66 10.50 -9.75
CA GLN A 276 14.18 10.60 -11.11
C GLN A 276 13.30 11.51 -11.98
N LYS A 277 13.93 12.27 -12.86
CA LYS A 277 13.22 13.08 -13.86
C LYS A 277 12.75 12.18 -15.02
N LYS A 278 11.66 12.57 -15.68
CA LYS A 278 11.22 11.90 -16.90
C LYS A 278 12.32 11.99 -17.95
N GLN A 279 12.75 10.86 -18.50
CA GLN A 279 13.78 10.75 -19.52
C GLN A 279 13.16 10.54 -20.90
N LYS A 280 13.72 11.19 -21.94
CA LYS A 280 13.41 10.89 -23.35
C LYS A 280 14.03 9.53 -23.75
N ASP A 281 15.26 9.31 -23.34
CA ASP A 281 15.97 8.06 -23.54
C ASP A 281 15.74 7.12 -22.35
N LYS A 282 15.11 5.99 -22.61
CA LYS A 282 14.75 5.00 -21.58
C LYS A 282 15.94 4.34 -20.93
N SER A 283 17.09 4.28 -21.60
CA SER A 283 18.33 3.70 -21.06
C SER A 283 18.92 4.50 -19.90
N LYS A 284 18.52 5.76 -19.76
CA LYS A 284 18.98 6.66 -18.70
C LYS A 284 18.20 6.51 -17.38
N TYR A 285 17.16 5.68 -17.32
CA TYR A 285 16.56 5.33 -16.04
C TYR A 285 17.43 4.35 -15.27
N VAL A 286 17.46 4.52 -13.96
CA VAL A 286 17.98 3.53 -13.02
C VAL A 286 16.77 2.80 -12.42
N PRO A 287 16.38 1.62 -12.96
CA PRO A 287 15.16 0.94 -12.51
C PRO A 287 15.38 0.26 -11.16
N GLU A 288 14.47 0.51 -10.24
CA GLU A 288 14.41 -0.13 -8.92
C GLU A 288 13.23 -1.10 -8.81
N GLY A 289 12.80 -1.66 -9.93
CA GLY A 289 11.74 -2.65 -10.02
C GLY A 289 11.76 -3.38 -11.35
N VAL A 290 11.20 -4.58 -11.33
CA VAL A 290 11.09 -5.45 -12.51
C VAL A 290 9.65 -5.60 -12.97
N GLU A 291 9.49 -6.11 -14.20
CA GLU A 291 8.21 -6.51 -14.79
C GLU A 291 8.22 -8.01 -15.02
N GLY A 292 7.08 -8.65 -14.81
CA GLY A 292 6.95 -10.09 -15.02
C GLY A 292 5.51 -10.52 -15.24
N LEU A 293 5.33 -11.81 -15.41
CA LEU A 293 4.03 -12.44 -15.53
C LEU A 293 3.64 -13.03 -14.18
N ILE A 294 2.42 -12.73 -13.74
CA ILE A 294 1.80 -13.34 -12.57
C ILE A 294 0.66 -14.26 -13.01
N LYS A 295 0.53 -15.42 -12.37
CA LYS A 295 -0.52 -16.38 -12.66
C LYS A 295 -1.91 -15.76 -12.47
N TYR A 296 -2.79 -15.93 -13.45
CA TYR A 296 -4.19 -15.51 -13.34
C TYR A 296 -4.90 -16.34 -12.28
N LYS A 297 -5.71 -15.68 -11.43
CA LYS A 297 -6.33 -16.27 -10.24
C LYS A 297 -7.86 -16.19 -10.23
N GLY A 298 -8.48 -15.61 -11.27
CA GLY A 298 -9.93 -15.33 -11.28
C GLY A 298 -10.30 -14.14 -10.41
N ASP A 299 -11.47 -14.17 -9.81
CA ASP A 299 -12.06 -13.04 -9.08
C ASP A 299 -11.30 -12.72 -7.79
N VAL A 300 -11.14 -11.44 -7.52
CA VAL A 300 -10.43 -10.93 -6.34
C VAL A 300 -11.14 -11.29 -5.03
N SER A 301 -12.47 -11.39 -5.03
CA SER A 301 -13.26 -11.78 -3.86
C SER A 301 -12.81 -13.12 -3.28
N LYS A 302 -12.52 -14.10 -4.14
CA LYS A 302 -11.98 -15.41 -3.71
C LYS A 302 -10.61 -15.29 -3.02
N THR A 303 -9.76 -14.38 -3.52
CA THR A 303 -8.46 -14.12 -2.91
C THR A 303 -8.62 -13.42 -1.56
N ILE A 304 -9.46 -12.39 -1.48
CA ILE A 304 -9.73 -11.66 -0.23
C ILE A 304 -10.38 -12.58 0.81
N HIS A 305 -11.33 -13.43 0.40
CA HIS A 305 -11.96 -14.40 1.30
C HIS A 305 -10.93 -15.35 1.93
N LYS A 306 -9.99 -15.90 1.14
CA LYS A 306 -8.91 -16.76 1.66
C LYS A 306 -7.99 -16.00 2.63
N LEU A 307 -7.64 -14.76 2.31
CA LEU A 307 -6.79 -13.93 3.16
C LEU A 307 -7.47 -13.60 4.50
N THR A 308 -8.72 -13.21 4.45
CA THR A 308 -9.51 -12.87 5.64
C THR A 308 -9.82 -14.12 6.49
N GLY A 309 -10.11 -15.25 5.83
CA GLY A 309 -10.31 -16.54 6.51
C GLY A 309 -9.05 -16.99 7.27
N GLY A 310 -7.87 -16.90 6.62
CA GLY A 310 -6.60 -17.20 7.28
C GLY A 310 -6.28 -16.25 8.43
N LEU A 311 -6.58 -14.96 8.29
CA LEU A 311 -6.45 -13.98 9.38
C LEU A 311 -7.35 -14.34 10.57
N ARG A 312 -8.64 -14.66 10.34
CA ARG A 312 -9.55 -15.10 11.40
C ARG A 312 -9.05 -16.36 12.10
N SER A 313 -8.49 -17.33 11.34
CA SER A 313 -7.88 -18.53 11.91
C SER A 313 -6.69 -18.22 12.82
N SER A 314 -5.86 -17.23 12.47
CA SER A 314 -4.77 -16.77 13.34
C SER A 314 -5.31 -16.07 14.59
N MET A 315 -6.27 -15.17 14.43
CA MET A 315 -6.81 -14.37 15.54
C MET A 315 -7.49 -15.23 16.59
N LYS A 316 -8.21 -16.31 16.22
CA LYS A 316 -8.82 -17.23 17.17
C LYS A 316 -7.81 -17.85 18.14
N ILE A 317 -6.55 -18.01 17.71
CA ILE A 317 -5.48 -18.66 18.48
C ILE A 317 -4.65 -17.63 19.28
N LEU A 318 -4.77 -16.34 18.96
CA LEU A 318 -3.98 -15.25 19.54
C LEU A 318 -4.77 -14.35 20.49
N VAL A 319 -6.12 -14.36 20.42
CA VAL A 319 -6.99 -13.48 21.22
C VAL A 319 -7.40 -14.23 22.50
N ARG A 320 -7.24 -13.54 23.63
CA ARG A 320 -7.72 -13.98 24.98
C ARG A 320 -9.17 -13.62 25.19
#